data_e863326ab2e47c4dff4a10c398a092d8
#
_entry.id   e863326ab2e47c4dff4a10c398a092d8
#
_cell.length_a   1.000
_cell.length_b   1.000
_cell.length_c   1.000
_cell.angle_alpha   90.00
_cell.angle_beta   90.00
_cell.angle_gamma   90.00
#
_symmetry.space_group_name_H-M   'P 1'
#
loop_
_entity.id
_entity.type
_entity.pdbx_description
1 polymer ?
#
loop_
_entity_poly.entity_id
_entity_poly.type
_entity_poly.pdbx_seq_one_letter_code
_entity_poly.pdbx_strand_id
1 'polypeptide(L)'
;LLESDEYGKLVPAVAESWETEDNGVTWTFHLRQGVKWVDQNGNEKGEVTAQDFLTGLEWVLNFHKNDATNTSMPMEMIVGAEDYYNMTSELDADAGLALTAESPEFADTVGIKAIDDYTLQYTCVSEKPYFDTVATYNCLYPISQAMIDEIGIDGFKAATPENIWYNGAYTCTEYIQQNTKTLTKNPLYWDTEAKL
;
A
#
# COMPACT_ATOMS: atom_id res chain seq x y z
N LEU A 1 1.56 1.11 7.02
CA LEU A 1 1.03 0.41 8.20
C LEU A 1 1.58 1.00 9.49
N LEU A 2 2.90 1.01 9.65
CA LEU A 2 3.60 1.50 10.84
C LEU A 2 4.54 2.63 10.47
N GLU A 3 4.97 3.38 11.48
CA GLU A 3 5.98 4.44 11.37
C GLU A 3 7.11 4.22 12.38
N SER A 4 8.19 4.95 12.22
CA SER A 4 9.27 5.01 13.21
C SER A 4 9.27 6.39 13.86
N ASP A 5 9.38 6.42 15.18
CA ASP A 5 9.56 7.67 15.93
C ASP A 5 10.99 8.23 15.74
N GLU A 6 11.28 9.37 16.36
CA GLU A 6 12.58 10.04 16.30
C GLU A 6 13.75 9.21 16.87
N TYR A 7 13.46 8.14 17.60
CA TYR A 7 14.44 7.20 18.16
C TYR A 7 14.55 5.89 17.37
N GLY A 8 13.77 5.74 16.28
CA GLY A 8 13.72 4.53 15.46
C GLY A 8 12.86 3.41 16.05
N LYS A 9 12.03 3.71 17.06
CA LYS A 9 11.08 2.75 17.61
C LYS A 9 9.83 2.72 16.75
N LEU A 10 9.32 1.52 16.46
CA LEU A 10 8.05 1.34 15.74
C LEU A 10 6.88 1.89 16.56
N VAL A 11 6.06 2.67 15.88
CA VAL A 11 4.84 3.25 16.44
C VAL A 11 3.65 2.99 15.51
N PRO A 12 2.42 2.92 16.06
CA PRO A 12 1.22 2.81 15.27
C PRO A 12 1.06 3.98 14.29
N ALA A 13 0.65 3.64 13.06
CA ALA A 13 0.23 4.61 12.05
C ALA A 13 -1.18 4.24 11.56
N VAL A 14 -1.37 3.82 10.31
CA VAL A 14 -2.67 3.29 9.84
C VAL A 14 -3.05 2.00 10.57
N ALA A 15 -2.09 1.14 10.90
CA ALA A 15 -2.32 0.06 11.86
C ALA A 15 -2.19 0.60 13.30
N GLU A 16 -3.19 0.37 14.14
CA GLU A 16 -3.17 0.74 15.55
C GLU A 16 -2.53 -0.32 16.45
N SER A 17 -2.51 -1.59 16.00
CA SER A 17 -1.82 -2.70 16.66
C SER A 17 -1.45 -3.78 15.66
N TRP A 18 -0.50 -4.63 16.03
CA TRP A 18 -0.08 -5.78 15.24
C TRP A 18 0.47 -6.90 16.13
N GLU A 19 0.43 -8.12 15.62
CA GLU A 19 0.86 -9.30 16.36
C GLU A 19 1.32 -10.42 15.42
N THR A 20 2.07 -11.36 15.98
CA THR A 20 2.43 -12.63 15.35
C THR A 20 2.40 -13.75 16.38
N GLU A 21 1.85 -14.92 16.02
CA GLU A 21 1.73 -16.08 16.91
C GLU A 21 2.79 -17.17 16.64
N ASP A 22 3.42 -17.17 15.46
CA ASP A 22 4.25 -18.25 14.93
C ASP A 22 5.68 -17.77 14.58
N ASN A 23 6.25 -16.96 15.45
CA ASN A 23 7.60 -16.40 15.32
C ASN A 23 7.82 -15.61 14.01
N GLY A 24 6.76 -14.95 13.52
CA GLY A 24 6.82 -14.07 12.35
C GLY A 24 6.56 -14.76 11.01
N VAL A 25 5.94 -15.94 10.98
CA VAL A 25 5.42 -16.52 9.74
C VAL A 25 4.12 -15.82 9.35
N THR A 26 3.22 -15.64 10.31
CA THR A 26 1.94 -14.94 10.10
C THR A 26 1.91 -13.67 10.92
N TRP A 27 1.64 -12.54 10.26
CA TRP A 27 1.51 -11.23 10.86
C TRP A 27 0.11 -10.68 10.64
N THR A 28 -0.54 -10.24 11.72
CA THR A 28 -1.85 -9.62 11.67
C THR A 28 -1.75 -8.16 12.09
N PHE A 29 -2.30 -7.26 11.29
CA PHE A 29 -2.34 -5.82 11.53
C PHE A 29 -3.81 -5.39 11.67
N HIS A 30 -4.12 -4.72 12.77
CA HIS A 30 -5.44 -4.14 13.02
C HIS A 30 -5.43 -2.67 12.62
N LEU A 31 -6.21 -2.33 11.60
CA LEU A 31 -6.23 -1.00 11.01
C LEU A 31 -7.16 -0.06 11.78
N ARG A 32 -6.80 1.22 11.81
CA ARG A 32 -7.68 2.28 12.30
C ARG A 32 -8.89 2.42 11.40
N GLN A 33 -10.07 2.55 12.02
CA GLN A 33 -11.27 2.95 11.31
C GLN A 33 -11.27 4.46 11.08
N GLY A 34 -11.89 4.90 9.98
CA GLY A 34 -12.06 6.32 9.68
C GLY A 34 -10.84 7.01 9.06
N VAL A 35 -9.77 6.30 8.72
CA VAL A 35 -8.65 6.85 7.94
C VAL A 35 -9.15 7.16 6.53
N LYS A 36 -9.04 8.42 6.10
CA LYS A 36 -9.65 8.87 4.84
C LYS A 36 -8.66 8.95 3.69
N TRP A 37 -9.12 8.53 2.52
CA TRP A 37 -8.56 8.96 1.25
C TRP A 37 -9.08 10.36 0.92
N VAL A 38 -8.19 11.24 0.48
CA VAL A 38 -8.52 12.60 0.04
C VAL A 38 -7.85 12.90 -1.31
N ASP A 39 -8.46 13.79 -2.10
CA ASP A 39 -7.80 14.36 -3.28
C ASP A 39 -6.73 15.41 -2.87
N GLN A 40 -6.03 15.99 -3.83
CA GLN A 40 -5.01 17.03 -3.58
C GLN A 40 -5.54 18.25 -2.82
N ASN A 41 -6.86 18.52 -2.89
CA ASN A 41 -7.51 19.66 -2.24
C ASN A 41 -8.07 19.32 -0.84
N GLY A 42 -7.89 18.06 -0.39
CA GLY A 42 -8.39 17.58 0.90
C GLY A 42 -9.86 17.18 0.90
N ASN A 43 -10.49 17.01 -0.27
CA ASN A 43 -11.86 16.48 -0.35
C ASN A 43 -11.85 14.96 -0.14
N GLU A 44 -12.78 14.46 0.69
CA GLU A 44 -12.92 13.04 0.98
C GLU A 44 -13.25 12.23 -0.28
N LYS A 45 -12.56 11.11 -0.47
CA LYS A 45 -12.73 10.17 -1.59
C LYS A 45 -13.12 8.76 -1.13
N GLY A 46 -13.07 8.48 0.15
CA GLY A 46 -13.39 7.17 0.74
C GLY A 46 -12.61 6.90 2.01
N GLU A 47 -12.66 5.67 2.47
CA GLU A 47 -11.97 5.21 3.67
C GLU A 47 -10.89 4.19 3.29
N VAL A 48 -9.75 4.22 4.00
CA VAL A 48 -8.68 3.23 3.83
C VAL A 48 -9.11 1.92 4.50
N THR A 49 -9.03 0.84 3.74
CA THR A 49 -9.36 -0.51 4.21
C THR A 49 -8.21 -1.49 3.97
N ALA A 50 -8.33 -2.70 4.51
CA ALA A 50 -7.36 -3.77 4.26
C ALA A 50 -7.23 -4.10 2.77
N GLN A 51 -8.31 -3.96 1.97
CA GLN A 51 -8.29 -4.20 0.53
C GLN A 51 -7.34 -3.27 -0.22
N ASP A 52 -7.16 -2.02 0.24
CA ASP A 52 -6.23 -1.08 -0.39
C ASP A 52 -4.77 -1.54 -0.29
N PHE A 53 -4.42 -2.30 0.77
CA PHE A 53 -3.09 -2.90 0.91
C PHE A 53 -2.88 -4.08 -0.03
N LEU A 54 -3.94 -4.86 -0.30
CA LEU A 54 -3.91 -5.91 -1.32
C LEU A 54 -3.69 -5.29 -2.71
N THR A 55 -4.44 -4.24 -3.03
CA THR A 55 -4.29 -3.48 -4.27
C THR A 55 -2.89 -2.91 -4.41
N GLY A 56 -2.33 -2.34 -3.34
CA GLY A 56 -0.97 -1.81 -3.32
C GLY A 56 0.09 -2.88 -3.57
N LEU A 57 -0.02 -4.04 -2.93
CA LEU A 57 0.92 -5.13 -3.12
C LEU A 57 0.78 -5.76 -4.51
N GLU A 58 -0.44 -5.94 -5.02
CA GLU A 58 -0.67 -6.42 -6.39
C GLU A 58 -0.01 -5.47 -7.40
N TRP A 59 -0.20 -4.15 -7.25
CA TRP A 59 0.45 -3.17 -8.10
C TRP A 59 1.97 -3.30 -8.12
N VAL A 60 2.58 -3.44 -6.95
CA VAL A 60 4.04 -3.58 -6.79
C VAL A 60 4.55 -4.87 -7.45
N LEU A 61 3.82 -5.98 -7.29
CA LEU A 61 4.23 -7.29 -7.80
C LEU A 61 3.85 -7.55 -9.27
N ASN A 62 2.96 -6.75 -9.85
CA ASN A 62 2.57 -6.92 -11.25
C ASN A 62 3.62 -6.30 -12.18
N PHE A 63 4.28 -7.14 -12.97
CA PHE A 63 5.36 -6.73 -13.88
C PHE A 63 4.96 -5.60 -14.84
N HIS A 64 3.72 -5.59 -15.34
CA HIS A 64 3.24 -4.61 -16.31
C HIS A 64 2.73 -3.31 -15.67
N LYS A 65 2.43 -3.31 -14.36
CA LYS A 65 1.98 -2.13 -13.62
C LYS A 65 3.12 -1.37 -12.98
N ASN A 66 4.08 -2.08 -12.40
CA ASN A 66 5.13 -1.49 -11.58
C ASN A 66 6.37 -1.12 -12.40
N ASP A 67 6.49 0.15 -12.72
CA ASP A 67 7.67 0.71 -13.37
C ASP A 67 8.82 0.99 -12.37
N ALA A 68 8.57 0.91 -11.07
CA ALA A 68 9.51 1.32 -10.02
C ALA A 68 10.53 0.25 -9.62
N THR A 69 10.36 -0.99 -10.06
CA THR A 69 11.29 -2.12 -9.80
C THR A 69 11.61 -2.42 -8.33
N ASN A 70 10.87 -1.86 -7.36
CA ASN A 70 11.09 -2.11 -5.93
C ASN A 70 10.32 -3.36 -5.45
N THR A 71 10.60 -4.50 -6.07
CA THR A 71 9.87 -5.75 -5.88
C THR A 71 10.64 -6.78 -5.04
N SER A 72 11.97 -6.66 -4.93
CA SER A 72 12.82 -7.69 -4.32
C SER A 72 12.41 -8.02 -2.88
N MET A 73 12.13 -7.01 -2.08
CA MET A 73 11.80 -7.23 -0.67
C MET A 73 10.47 -7.98 -0.47
N PRO A 74 9.33 -7.60 -1.07
CA PRO A 74 8.11 -8.40 -0.94
C PRO A 74 8.25 -9.79 -1.57
N MET A 75 8.98 -9.95 -2.68
CA MET A 75 9.23 -11.24 -3.32
C MET A 75 10.01 -12.20 -2.41
N GLU A 76 11.01 -11.70 -1.66
CA GLU A 76 11.81 -12.50 -0.75
C GLU A 76 11.10 -12.85 0.57
N MET A 77 10.05 -12.12 0.92
CA MET A 77 9.43 -12.24 2.23
C MET A 77 8.04 -12.83 2.22
N ILE A 78 7.21 -12.53 1.22
CA ILE A 78 5.79 -12.88 1.21
C ILE A 78 5.58 -14.12 0.35
N VAL A 79 4.83 -15.10 0.89
CA VAL A 79 4.47 -16.34 0.18
C VAL A 79 3.84 -16.00 -1.18
N GLY A 80 4.27 -16.69 -2.24
CA GLY A 80 3.71 -16.57 -3.59
C GLY A 80 4.00 -15.26 -4.33
N ALA A 81 4.67 -14.29 -3.68
CA ALA A 81 4.95 -12.98 -4.30
C ALA A 81 5.90 -13.10 -5.51
N GLU A 82 6.96 -13.91 -5.40
CA GLU A 82 7.88 -14.17 -6.51
C GLU A 82 7.20 -14.92 -7.65
N ASP A 83 6.37 -15.91 -7.33
CA ASP A 83 5.62 -16.69 -8.32
C ASP A 83 4.65 -15.81 -9.10
N TYR A 84 3.93 -14.91 -8.40
CA TYR A 84 3.02 -13.95 -9.04
C TYR A 84 3.77 -12.98 -9.96
N TYR A 85 4.88 -12.40 -9.50
CA TYR A 85 5.72 -11.53 -10.33
C TYR A 85 6.20 -12.24 -11.60
N ASN A 86 6.74 -13.46 -11.47
CA ASN A 86 7.23 -14.23 -12.60
C ASN A 86 6.10 -14.58 -13.56
N MET A 87 4.95 -15.02 -13.06
CA MET A 87 3.76 -15.30 -13.86
C MET A 87 3.32 -14.08 -14.66
N THR A 88 3.20 -12.89 -14.01
CA THR A 88 2.80 -11.67 -14.71
C THR A 88 3.80 -11.24 -15.76
N SER A 89 5.09 -11.50 -15.58
CA SER A 89 6.15 -11.16 -16.55
C SER A 89 6.08 -11.99 -17.83
N GLU A 90 5.44 -13.15 -17.79
CA GLU A 90 5.25 -14.06 -18.94
C GLU A 90 3.97 -13.75 -19.74
N LEU A 91 3.05 -12.93 -19.18
CA LEU A 91 1.84 -12.49 -19.85
C LEU A 91 2.13 -11.41 -20.89
N ASP A 92 1.22 -11.26 -21.87
CA ASP A 92 1.18 -10.03 -22.64
C ASP A 92 0.72 -8.84 -21.77
N ALA A 93 1.03 -7.61 -22.20
CA ALA A 93 0.76 -6.43 -21.42
C ALA A 93 -0.73 -6.24 -21.08
N ASP A 94 -1.62 -6.51 -22.05
CA ASP A 94 -3.06 -6.32 -21.85
C ASP A 94 -3.60 -7.31 -20.81
N ALA A 95 -3.17 -8.57 -20.88
CA ALA A 95 -3.55 -9.58 -19.90
C ALA A 95 -2.99 -9.26 -18.50
N GLY A 96 -1.71 -8.84 -18.41
CA GLY A 96 -1.10 -8.46 -17.15
C GLY A 96 -1.75 -7.22 -16.50
N LEU A 97 -2.04 -6.20 -17.31
CA LEU A 97 -2.70 -4.97 -16.82
C LEU A 97 -4.16 -5.20 -16.38
N ALA A 98 -4.82 -6.24 -16.89
CA ALA A 98 -6.21 -6.59 -16.53
C ALA A 98 -6.32 -7.25 -15.14
N LEU A 99 -5.22 -7.81 -14.58
CA LEU A 99 -5.23 -8.42 -13.27
C LEU A 99 -5.42 -7.38 -12.16
N THR A 100 -6.06 -7.80 -11.08
CA THR A 100 -6.26 -6.99 -9.86
C THR A 100 -6.00 -7.83 -8.62
N ALA A 101 -6.03 -7.21 -7.46
CA ALA A 101 -5.91 -7.93 -6.19
C ALA A 101 -7.05 -8.94 -5.94
N GLU A 102 -8.16 -8.84 -6.66
CA GLU A 102 -9.28 -9.80 -6.60
C GLU A 102 -9.15 -10.95 -7.61
N SER A 103 -8.21 -10.85 -8.55
CA SER A 103 -7.98 -11.93 -9.53
C SER A 103 -7.46 -13.17 -8.80
N PRO A 104 -7.96 -14.38 -9.13
CA PRO A 104 -7.55 -15.62 -8.48
C PRO A 104 -6.04 -15.85 -8.50
N GLU A 105 -5.37 -15.38 -9.55
CA GLU A 105 -3.92 -15.47 -9.73
C GLU A 105 -3.16 -14.76 -8.59
N PHE A 106 -3.74 -13.68 -8.02
CA PHE A 106 -3.20 -12.98 -6.88
C PHE A 106 -3.83 -13.45 -5.57
N ALA A 107 -5.14 -13.41 -5.48
CA ALA A 107 -5.90 -13.64 -4.25
C ALA A 107 -5.69 -15.04 -3.64
N ASP A 108 -5.48 -16.06 -4.49
CA ASP A 108 -5.29 -17.45 -4.06
C ASP A 108 -3.82 -17.83 -3.86
N THR A 109 -2.87 -17.02 -4.34
CA THR A 109 -1.44 -17.38 -4.36
C THR A 109 -0.58 -16.51 -3.46
N VAL A 110 -0.85 -15.21 -3.37
CA VAL A 110 -0.01 -14.28 -2.60
C VAL A 110 -0.43 -14.26 -1.12
N GLY A 111 0.55 -14.34 -0.24
CA GLY A 111 0.37 -14.39 1.20
C GLY A 111 -0.03 -13.05 1.83
N ILE A 112 -1.08 -12.43 1.32
CA ILE A 112 -1.76 -11.26 1.91
C ILE A 112 -3.26 -11.48 1.88
N LYS A 113 -3.98 -11.11 2.95
CA LYS A 113 -5.43 -11.27 3.05
C LYS A 113 -6.06 -10.11 3.82
N ALA A 114 -7.16 -9.59 3.30
CA ALA A 114 -8.12 -8.82 4.07
C ALA A 114 -9.06 -9.82 4.78
N ILE A 115 -8.91 -9.99 6.08
CA ILE A 115 -9.78 -10.86 6.90
C ILE A 115 -11.16 -10.20 7.05
N ASP A 116 -11.13 -8.89 7.23
CA ASP A 116 -12.26 -7.96 7.17
C ASP A 116 -11.73 -6.58 6.74
N ASP A 117 -12.57 -5.55 6.70
CA ASP A 117 -12.19 -4.21 6.24
C ASP A 117 -11.02 -3.59 7.03
N TYR A 118 -10.80 -4.02 8.27
CA TYR A 118 -9.80 -3.43 9.17
C TYR A 118 -8.83 -4.45 9.76
N THR A 119 -8.83 -5.68 9.25
CA THR A 119 -7.89 -6.73 9.67
C THR A 119 -7.12 -7.24 8.45
N LEU A 120 -5.84 -6.91 8.41
CA LEU A 120 -4.91 -7.28 7.34
C LEU A 120 -3.95 -8.35 7.84
N GLN A 121 -3.76 -9.41 7.07
CA GLN A 121 -2.84 -10.49 7.42
C GLN A 121 -1.82 -10.72 6.31
N TYR A 122 -0.55 -10.87 6.70
CA TYR A 122 0.54 -11.32 5.83
C TYR A 122 1.04 -12.70 6.24
N THR A 123 1.41 -13.52 5.25
CA THR A 123 2.08 -14.80 5.45
C THR A 123 3.46 -14.75 4.80
N CYS A 124 4.50 -14.89 5.62
CA CYS A 124 5.89 -14.90 5.19
C CYS A 124 6.34 -16.29 4.74
N VAL A 125 7.32 -16.36 3.83
CA VAL A 125 7.91 -17.61 3.31
C VAL A 125 8.63 -18.42 4.40
N SER A 126 8.99 -17.81 5.51
CA SER A 126 9.64 -18.42 6.68
C SER A 126 9.51 -17.47 7.87
N GLU A 127 10.00 -17.87 9.03
CA GLU A 127 10.07 -17.01 10.22
C GLU A 127 10.77 -15.68 9.91
N LYS A 128 10.05 -14.56 10.07
CA LYS A 128 10.51 -13.17 9.88
C LYS A 128 10.10 -12.35 11.11
N PRO A 129 10.71 -12.55 12.27
CA PRO A 129 10.30 -11.86 13.51
C PRO A 129 10.48 -10.33 13.44
N TYR A 130 11.06 -9.82 12.37
CA TYR A 130 11.30 -8.40 12.10
C TYR A 130 10.38 -7.83 11.00
N PHE A 131 9.39 -8.56 10.53
CA PHE A 131 8.52 -8.13 9.42
C PHE A 131 7.72 -6.86 9.77
N ASP A 132 7.47 -6.58 11.04
CA ASP A 132 6.89 -5.32 11.50
C ASP A 132 7.74 -4.11 11.08
N THR A 133 9.07 -4.22 11.06
CA THR A 133 9.95 -3.15 10.55
C THR A 133 9.77 -2.96 9.04
N VAL A 134 9.48 -4.04 8.30
CA VAL A 134 9.21 -4.01 6.87
C VAL A 134 7.88 -3.31 6.56
N ALA A 135 6.92 -3.37 7.47
CA ALA A 135 5.62 -2.69 7.35
C ALA A 135 5.71 -1.14 7.32
N THR A 136 6.89 -0.57 7.51
CA THR A 136 7.17 0.86 7.32
C THR A 136 7.59 1.24 5.89
N TYR A 137 7.88 0.25 5.02
CA TYR A 137 8.42 0.49 3.69
C TYR A 137 7.32 0.75 2.66
N ASN A 138 7.65 1.60 1.68
CA ASN A 138 6.73 2.07 0.65
C ASN A 138 6.18 0.98 -0.28
N CYS A 139 6.86 -0.14 -0.48
CA CYS A 139 6.37 -1.28 -1.26
C CYS A 139 5.15 -1.97 -0.62
N LEU A 140 4.83 -1.68 0.64
CA LEU A 140 3.64 -2.14 1.36
C LEU A 140 2.66 -1.00 1.67
N TYR A 141 2.72 0.11 0.94
CA TYR A 141 1.75 1.19 1.07
C TYR A 141 0.42 0.83 0.38
N PRO A 142 -0.70 1.31 0.92
CA PRO A 142 -2.00 1.09 0.32
C PRO A 142 -2.17 1.90 -0.96
N ILE A 143 -2.92 1.35 -1.92
CA ILE A 143 -3.37 2.03 -3.13
C ILE A 143 -4.88 1.80 -3.23
N SER A 144 -5.66 2.86 -3.44
CA SER A 144 -7.09 2.75 -3.61
C SER A 144 -7.45 2.21 -5.01
N GLN A 145 -8.17 1.09 -5.05
CA GLN A 145 -8.71 0.58 -6.32
C GLN A 145 -9.68 1.58 -6.95
N ALA A 146 -10.52 2.24 -6.14
CA ALA A 146 -11.45 3.27 -6.63
C ALA A 146 -10.72 4.45 -7.28
N MET A 147 -9.53 4.81 -6.80
CA MET A 147 -8.67 5.80 -7.47
C MET A 147 -8.24 5.31 -8.85
N ILE A 148 -7.75 4.06 -8.95
CA ILE A 148 -7.32 3.49 -10.24
C ILE A 148 -8.50 3.42 -11.22
N ASP A 149 -9.68 3.05 -10.75
CA ASP A 149 -10.90 2.98 -11.57
C ASP A 149 -11.35 4.37 -12.08
N GLU A 150 -11.15 5.42 -11.26
CA GLU A 150 -11.49 6.79 -11.63
C GLU A 150 -10.53 7.39 -12.67
N ILE A 151 -9.22 7.18 -12.50
CA ILE A 151 -8.20 7.87 -13.30
C ILE A 151 -7.54 6.98 -14.35
N GLY A 152 -7.73 5.68 -14.27
CA GLY A 152 -7.06 4.68 -15.11
C GLY A 152 -5.60 4.42 -14.72
N ILE A 153 -5.05 3.31 -15.23
CA ILE A 153 -3.66 2.90 -14.97
C ILE A 153 -2.66 3.98 -15.46
N ASP A 154 -2.86 4.52 -16.64
CA ASP A 154 -1.99 5.55 -17.21
C ASP A 154 -2.05 6.85 -16.41
N GLY A 155 -3.24 7.21 -15.91
CA GLY A 155 -3.42 8.36 -15.03
C GLY A 155 -2.65 8.20 -13.71
N PHE A 156 -2.69 7.01 -13.11
CA PHE A 156 -1.93 6.73 -11.90
C PHE A 156 -0.41 6.69 -12.16
N LYS A 157 0.03 6.08 -13.27
CA LYS A 157 1.45 6.08 -13.68
C LYS A 157 2.00 7.48 -13.95
N ALA A 158 1.17 8.41 -14.42
CA ALA A 158 1.57 9.80 -14.61
C ALA A 158 1.94 10.50 -13.30
N ALA A 159 1.44 10.01 -12.15
CA ALA A 159 1.78 10.44 -10.80
C ALA A 159 1.76 11.96 -10.59
N THR A 160 0.78 12.66 -11.18
CA THR A 160 0.59 14.09 -10.96
C THR A 160 -0.20 14.32 -9.66
N PRO A 161 -0.05 15.46 -8.97
CA PRO A 161 -0.75 15.73 -7.71
C PRO A 161 -2.27 15.54 -7.79
N GLU A 162 -2.89 15.89 -8.91
CA GLU A 162 -4.32 15.77 -9.15
C GLU A 162 -4.80 14.33 -9.39
N ASN A 163 -3.89 13.45 -9.78
CA ASN A 163 -4.16 12.04 -10.08
C ASN A 163 -3.91 11.11 -8.90
N ILE A 164 -3.44 11.63 -7.77
CA ILE A 164 -3.11 10.83 -6.59
C ILE A 164 -4.10 11.14 -5.47
N TRP A 165 -4.58 10.10 -4.78
CA TRP A 165 -5.27 10.25 -3.51
C TRP A 165 -4.29 10.06 -2.36
N TYR A 166 -4.54 10.77 -1.27
CA TYR A 166 -3.65 10.86 -0.13
C TYR A 166 -4.37 10.38 1.13
N ASN A 167 -3.68 9.67 2.01
CA ASN A 167 -4.16 9.28 3.34
C ASN A 167 -3.19 9.71 4.46
N GLY A 168 -2.09 10.37 4.10
CA GLY A 168 -1.09 10.87 5.04
C GLY A 168 -1.40 12.29 5.54
N ALA A 169 -0.48 12.81 6.34
CA ALA A 169 -0.59 14.13 6.98
C ALA A 169 -0.65 15.31 6.01
N TYR A 170 -0.18 15.12 4.78
CA TYR A 170 -0.10 16.16 3.76
C TYR A 170 -0.60 15.65 2.41
N THR A 171 -1.16 16.57 1.62
CA THR A 171 -1.39 16.42 0.18
C THR A 171 -0.34 17.19 -0.60
N CYS A 172 0.03 16.72 -1.81
CA CYS A 172 0.85 17.50 -2.72
C CYS A 172 -0.06 18.40 -3.56
N THR A 173 0.00 19.72 -3.34
CA THR A 173 -0.85 20.68 -4.07
C THR A 173 -0.18 21.28 -5.28
N GLU A 174 1.14 21.16 -5.38
CA GLU A 174 1.91 21.61 -6.54
C GLU A 174 3.17 20.75 -6.70
N TYR A 175 3.45 20.33 -7.92
CA TYR A 175 4.68 19.66 -8.26
C TYR A 175 5.24 20.19 -9.59
N ILE A 176 6.33 20.95 -9.50
CA ILE A 176 7.10 21.41 -10.67
C ILE A 176 8.43 20.69 -10.62
N GLN A 177 8.65 19.79 -11.59
CA GLN A 177 9.85 18.96 -11.65
C GLN A 177 11.14 19.80 -11.56
N GLN A 178 12.06 19.42 -10.69
CA GLN A 178 13.34 20.09 -10.42
C GLN A 178 13.21 21.54 -9.89
N ASN A 179 12.03 21.95 -9.48
CA ASN A 179 11.78 23.31 -8.99
C ASN A 179 11.04 23.30 -7.63
N THR A 180 9.75 22.98 -7.60
CA THR A 180 8.89 23.18 -6.42
C THR A 180 8.08 21.93 -6.11
N LYS A 181 7.97 21.61 -4.81
CA LYS A 181 6.96 20.72 -4.24
C LYS A 181 6.27 21.46 -3.13
N THR A 182 4.97 21.69 -3.25
CA THR A 182 4.17 22.31 -2.20
C THR A 182 3.32 21.22 -1.53
N LEU A 183 3.52 21.07 -0.22
CA LEU A 183 2.74 20.16 0.61
C LEU A 183 1.79 20.99 1.47
N THR A 184 0.52 20.62 1.47
CA THR A 184 -0.53 21.26 2.25
C THR A 184 -1.08 20.26 3.27
N LYS A 185 -1.36 20.71 4.48
CA LYS A 185 -1.93 19.83 5.52
C LYS A 185 -3.22 19.19 5.03
N ASN A 186 -3.31 17.88 5.22
CA ASN A 186 -4.53 17.12 5.00
C ASN A 186 -5.54 17.44 6.12
N PRO A 187 -6.68 18.06 5.82
CA PRO A 187 -7.66 18.44 6.84
C PRO A 187 -8.37 17.24 7.48
N LEU A 188 -8.31 16.07 6.84
CA LEU A 188 -8.93 14.83 7.30
C LEU A 188 -7.90 13.80 7.78
N TYR A 189 -6.66 14.24 8.08
CA TYR A 189 -5.66 13.35 8.66
C TYR A 189 -6.12 12.82 10.01
N TRP A 190 -5.99 11.51 10.21
CA TRP A 190 -6.53 10.83 11.38
C TRP A 190 -5.87 11.24 12.70
N ASP A 191 -4.58 11.60 12.70
CA ASP A 191 -3.88 12.07 13.90
C ASP A 191 -4.04 13.60 14.03
N THR A 192 -5.06 14.00 14.74
CA THR A 192 -5.37 15.42 14.98
C THR A 192 -4.40 16.09 15.97
N GLU A 193 -3.61 15.31 16.71
CA GLU A 193 -2.63 15.80 17.66
C GLU A 193 -1.21 15.86 17.08
N ALA A 194 -1.02 15.35 15.87
CA ALA A 194 0.26 15.40 15.18
C ALA A 194 0.75 16.86 15.05
N LYS A 195 1.99 17.09 15.44
CA LYS A 195 2.63 18.40 15.29
C LYS A 195 3.13 18.57 13.85
N LEU A 196 2.21 18.87 12.95
CA LEU A 196 2.44 19.06 11.52
C LEU A 196 2.84 20.51 11.19
#